data_efc33c2df334398e39f556d3a0d77275
#
_entry.id   efc33c2df334398e39f556d3a0d77275
#
_cell.length_a   1.000
_cell.length_b   1.000
_cell.length_c   1.000
_cell.angle_alpha   90.00
_cell.angle_beta   90.00
_cell.angle_gamma   90.00
#
_symmetry.space_group_name_H-M   'P 1'
#
loop_
_entity.id
_entity.type
_entity.pdbx_description
1 polymer ?
#
loop_
_entity_poly.entity_id
_entity_poly.type
_entity_poly.pdbx_seq_one_letter_code
_entity_poly.pdbx_strand_id
1 'polypeptide(L)'
;MCAEIDERVNAFLARPIEGAWPYLWIDATYLKSRQAGRIVSVAVIIAVGVNIDGRREVLGVATGASEAEPFWTAFLRSLADRGLRGVKLVIADDHKGLRAAATKVFHASHQRCRVHWMRNALARVQPKQRPAVVALLKTIFAQDTAEAAHAQWRQVADTLRDRFPKLAELMDASREDVLVYMAFPRALGPDRLDEPARAAQPRDQAPRRRGGHLPE
;
A
#
# COMPACT_ATOMS: atom_id res chain seq x y z
N MET A 1 1.42 23.60 23.59
CA MET A 1 0.74 22.43 22.99
C MET A 1 1.24 22.14 21.57
N CYS A 2 1.25 23.07 20.59
CA CYS A 2 1.80 22.78 19.24
C CYS A 2 3.31 22.50 19.27
N ALA A 3 4.14 23.30 19.97
CA ALA A 3 5.58 23.09 20.03
C ALA A 3 5.98 21.73 20.64
N GLU A 4 5.29 21.27 21.66
CA GLU A 4 5.52 19.96 22.29
C GLU A 4 5.17 18.80 21.33
N ILE A 5 4.09 18.94 20.56
CA ILE A 5 3.73 17.95 19.52
C ILE A 5 4.78 17.95 18.43
N ASP A 6 5.23 19.09 17.97
CA ASP A 6 6.25 19.23 16.94
C ASP A 6 7.59 18.62 17.40
N GLU A 7 7.98 18.84 18.65
CA GLU A 7 9.19 18.23 19.23
C GLU A 7 9.09 16.69 19.25
N ARG A 8 7.97 16.12 19.69
CA ARG A 8 7.75 14.67 19.69
C ARG A 8 7.74 14.08 18.28
N VAL A 9 7.14 14.77 17.33
CA VAL A 9 7.13 14.36 15.92
C VAL A 9 8.54 14.39 15.34
N ASN A 10 9.28 15.46 15.58
CA ASN A 10 10.67 15.60 15.12
C ASN A 10 11.58 14.55 15.74
N ALA A 11 11.46 14.28 17.04
CA ALA A 11 12.19 13.21 17.72
C ALA A 11 11.88 11.84 17.11
N PHE A 12 10.61 11.55 16.82
CA PHE A 12 10.20 10.33 16.14
C PHE A 12 10.81 10.21 14.75
N LEU A 13 10.76 11.28 13.96
CA LEU A 13 11.28 11.30 12.59
C LEU A 13 12.82 11.25 12.52
N ALA A 14 13.51 11.67 13.58
CA ALA A 14 14.96 11.66 13.66
C ALA A 14 15.54 10.40 14.31
N ARG A 15 14.69 9.55 14.94
CA ARG A 15 15.17 8.37 15.67
C ARG A 15 15.92 7.39 14.77
N PRO A 16 16.98 6.73 15.27
CA PRO A 16 17.65 5.65 14.56
C PRO A 16 16.69 4.50 14.22
N ILE A 17 16.92 3.85 13.09
CA ILE A 17 16.20 2.64 12.67
C ILE A 17 17.18 1.48 12.81
N GLU A 18 16.96 0.64 13.82
CA GLU A 18 17.85 -0.47 14.15
C GLU A 18 17.35 -1.79 13.57
N GLY A 19 18.30 -2.70 13.28
CA GLY A 19 18.00 -4.04 12.79
C GLY A 19 17.72 -4.13 11.30
N ALA A 20 17.28 -5.30 10.84
CA ALA A 20 16.96 -5.60 9.45
C ALA A 20 15.44 -5.54 9.19
N TRP A 21 15.06 -4.81 8.18
CA TRP A 21 13.67 -4.58 7.78
C TRP A 21 13.44 -5.04 6.34
N PRO A 22 13.28 -6.34 6.09
CA PRO A 22 13.21 -6.87 4.74
C PRO A 22 11.98 -6.41 3.94
N TYR A 23 10.93 -5.95 4.60
CA TYR A 23 9.69 -5.54 3.95
C TYR A 23 9.32 -4.12 4.34
N LEU A 24 9.00 -3.31 3.32
CA LEU A 24 8.66 -1.91 3.49
C LEU A 24 7.36 -1.61 2.73
N TRP A 25 6.30 -1.24 3.45
CA TRP A 25 5.07 -0.70 2.87
C TRP A 25 5.19 0.80 2.77
N ILE A 26 4.79 1.33 1.64
CA ILE A 26 4.69 2.76 1.42
C ILE A 26 3.30 3.06 0.89
N ASP A 27 2.61 3.94 1.58
CA ASP A 27 1.30 4.45 1.19
C ASP A 27 1.30 5.97 1.17
N ALA A 28 0.60 6.55 0.21
CA ALA A 28 0.42 7.99 0.08
C ALA A 28 -1.06 8.32 0.06
N THR A 29 -1.44 9.30 0.86
CA THR A 29 -2.78 9.84 0.87
C THR A 29 -2.74 11.35 0.69
N TYR A 30 -3.77 11.92 0.05
CA TYR A 30 -3.86 13.35 -0.16
C TYR A 30 -4.80 13.99 0.85
N LEU A 31 -4.27 14.95 1.59
CA LEU A 31 -5.04 15.78 2.51
C LEU A 31 -5.21 17.20 1.95
N LYS A 32 -6.41 17.72 2.07
CA LYS A 32 -6.67 19.15 1.76
C LYS A 32 -6.21 19.99 2.94
N SER A 33 -5.25 20.86 2.71
CA SER A 33 -4.70 21.80 3.68
C SER A 33 -4.89 23.24 3.20
N ARG A 34 -5.13 24.16 4.12
CA ARG A 34 -5.18 25.60 3.81
C ARG A 34 -3.78 26.20 3.98
N GLN A 35 -3.20 26.66 2.88
CA GLN A 35 -1.91 27.34 2.86
C GLN A 35 -2.06 28.70 2.19
N ALA A 36 -1.62 29.75 2.86
CA ALA A 36 -1.72 31.14 2.37
C ALA A 36 -3.12 31.51 1.83
N GLY A 37 -4.17 31.09 2.54
CA GLY A 37 -5.56 31.38 2.16
C GLY A 37 -6.16 30.50 1.06
N ARG A 38 -5.38 29.59 0.46
CA ARG A 38 -5.83 28.67 -0.60
C ARG A 38 -5.89 27.23 -0.07
N ILE A 39 -6.84 26.44 -0.59
CA ILE A 39 -6.89 25.00 -0.34
C ILE A 39 -5.96 24.30 -1.33
N VAL A 40 -4.92 23.65 -0.79
CA VAL A 40 -3.97 22.86 -1.55
C VAL A 40 -4.09 21.38 -1.17
N SER A 41 -3.79 20.50 -2.11
CA SER A 41 -3.70 19.05 -1.84
C SER A 41 -2.26 18.74 -1.49
N VAL A 42 -2.05 18.16 -0.30
CA VAL A 42 -0.73 17.76 0.20
C VAL A 42 -0.69 16.23 0.29
N ALA A 43 0.30 15.62 -0.32
CA ALA A 43 0.56 14.20 -0.15
C ALA A 43 1.14 13.96 1.24
N VAL A 44 0.55 13.04 1.99
CA VAL A 44 1.10 12.51 3.24
C VAL A 44 1.53 11.07 2.97
N ILE A 45 2.81 10.81 3.12
CA ILE A 45 3.43 9.52 2.86
C ILE A 45 3.77 8.86 4.19
N ILE A 46 3.47 7.58 4.30
CA ILE A 46 3.77 6.77 5.46
C ILE A 46 4.58 5.55 5.01
N ALA A 47 5.70 5.31 5.68
CA ALA A 47 6.51 4.11 5.50
C ALA A 47 6.36 3.20 6.73
N VAL A 48 5.90 1.96 6.52
CA VAL A 48 5.77 0.93 7.55
C VAL A 48 6.72 -0.22 7.23
N GLY A 49 7.67 -0.47 8.12
CA GLY A 49 8.58 -1.62 8.00
C GLY A 49 8.03 -2.85 8.71
N VAL A 50 8.45 -4.03 8.23
CA VAL A 50 8.30 -5.30 8.95
C VAL A 50 9.66 -5.95 9.05
N ASN A 51 10.09 -6.23 10.28
CA ASN A 51 11.37 -6.87 10.56
C ASN A 51 11.29 -8.40 10.38
N ILE A 52 12.43 -9.06 10.60
CA ILE A 52 12.52 -10.53 10.47
C ILE A 52 11.66 -11.29 11.49
N ASP A 53 11.32 -10.67 12.63
CA ASP A 53 10.46 -11.26 13.66
C ASP A 53 8.97 -11.03 13.41
N GLY A 54 8.62 -10.35 12.31
CA GLY A 54 7.26 -9.98 11.97
C GLY A 54 6.72 -8.75 12.71
N ARG A 55 7.57 -8.03 13.47
CA ARG A 55 7.20 -6.77 14.11
C ARG A 55 7.00 -5.68 13.08
N ARG A 56 5.91 -4.94 13.21
CA ARG A 56 5.56 -3.81 12.34
C ARG A 56 5.77 -2.49 13.04
N GLU A 57 6.33 -1.53 12.30
CA GLU A 57 6.60 -0.22 12.84
C GLU A 57 6.52 0.86 11.77
N VAL A 58 5.94 2.01 12.12
CA VAL A 58 6.03 3.20 11.28
C VAL A 58 7.48 3.70 11.35
N LEU A 59 8.18 3.66 10.24
CA LEU A 59 9.59 4.05 10.14
C LEU A 59 9.76 5.51 9.73
N GLY A 60 8.78 6.06 9.03
CA GLY A 60 8.82 7.46 8.61
C GLY A 60 7.50 7.97 8.07
N VAL A 61 7.38 9.28 8.13
CA VAL A 61 6.29 10.05 7.54
C VAL A 61 6.90 11.23 6.80
N ALA A 62 6.37 11.57 5.64
CA ALA A 62 6.75 12.78 4.91
C ALA A 62 5.52 13.45 4.30
N THR A 63 5.62 14.74 4.08
CA THR A 63 4.59 15.51 3.38
C THR A 63 5.22 16.22 2.19
N GLY A 64 4.51 16.28 1.06
CA GLY A 64 5.00 16.92 -0.14
C GLY A 64 3.90 17.42 -1.06
N ALA A 65 4.26 18.33 -1.94
CA ALA A 65 3.35 18.86 -2.95
C ALA A 65 3.18 17.94 -4.17
N SER A 66 4.11 16.99 -4.37
CA SER A 66 4.09 16.07 -5.51
C SER A 66 4.74 14.73 -5.17
N GLU A 67 4.36 13.69 -5.91
CA GLU A 67 4.93 12.34 -5.84
C GLU A 67 5.98 12.11 -6.94
N ALA A 68 6.80 13.11 -7.27
CA ALA A 68 7.86 12.97 -8.26
C ALA A 68 8.99 12.06 -7.75
N GLU A 69 9.74 11.41 -8.66
CA GLU A 69 10.86 10.53 -8.31
C GLU A 69 11.91 11.18 -7.38
N PRO A 70 12.29 12.46 -7.55
CA PRO A 70 13.23 13.11 -6.62
C PRO A 70 12.71 13.16 -5.18
N PHE A 71 11.42 13.39 -4.99
CA PHE A 71 10.79 13.39 -3.67
C PHE A 71 10.84 12.00 -3.04
N TRP A 72 10.47 10.94 -3.79
CA TRP A 72 10.56 9.56 -3.34
C TRP A 72 11.98 9.17 -2.99
N THR A 73 12.95 9.55 -3.85
CA THR A 73 14.36 9.26 -3.62
C THR A 73 14.88 9.94 -2.35
N ALA A 74 14.53 11.20 -2.11
CA ALA A 74 14.90 11.92 -0.90
C ALA A 74 14.29 11.27 0.35
N PHE A 75 13.02 10.92 0.31
CA PHE A 75 12.34 10.25 1.41
C PHE A 75 12.98 8.90 1.75
N LEU A 76 13.21 8.04 0.75
CA LEU A 76 13.82 6.73 0.98
C LEU A 76 15.28 6.83 1.47
N ARG A 77 16.03 7.82 0.98
CA ARG A 77 17.39 8.11 1.47
C ARG A 77 17.37 8.54 2.93
N SER A 78 16.42 9.38 3.34
CA SER A 78 16.30 9.78 4.74
C SER A 78 16.06 8.60 5.68
N LEU A 79 15.32 7.57 5.25
CA LEU A 79 15.17 6.33 6.00
C LEU A 79 16.48 5.53 6.02
N ALA A 80 17.18 5.44 4.91
CA ALA A 80 18.48 4.77 4.83
C ALA A 80 19.54 5.45 5.70
N ASP A 81 19.57 6.79 5.72
CA ASP A 81 20.50 7.57 6.54
C ASP A 81 20.26 7.37 8.05
N ARG A 82 18.99 7.16 8.43
CA ARG A 82 18.60 6.81 9.80
C ARG A 82 18.88 5.36 10.18
N GLY A 83 19.39 4.53 9.27
CA GLY A 83 19.78 3.16 9.55
C GLY A 83 18.88 2.08 8.96
N LEU A 84 17.86 2.41 8.15
CA LEU A 84 17.04 1.40 7.46
C LEU A 84 17.92 0.53 6.55
N ARG A 85 17.98 -0.76 6.84
CA ARG A 85 18.83 -1.75 6.14
C ARG A 85 18.06 -3.03 5.84
N GLY A 86 18.57 -3.78 4.84
CA GLY A 86 18.08 -5.11 4.52
C GLY A 86 16.75 -5.14 3.79
N VAL A 87 16.27 -4.03 3.23
CA VAL A 87 15.03 -3.96 2.47
C VAL A 87 15.15 -4.83 1.22
N LYS A 88 14.28 -5.84 1.10
CA LYS A 88 14.21 -6.78 -0.03
C LYS A 88 12.99 -6.53 -0.91
N LEU A 89 11.88 -6.14 -0.30
CA LEU A 89 10.61 -5.93 -0.99
C LEU A 89 9.95 -4.62 -0.53
N VAL A 90 9.66 -3.76 -1.49
CA VAL A 90 8.86 -2.55 -1.27
C VAL A 90 7.45 -2.79 -1.81
N ILE A 91 6.45 -2.65 -0.95
CA ILE A 91 5.04 -2.83 -1.29
C ILE A 91 4.38 -1.45 -1.36
N ALA A 92 3.87 -1.08 -2.53
CA ALA A 92 3.22 0.21 -2.74
C ALA A 92 2.20 0.16 -3.88
N ASP A 93 1.47 1.25 -4.11
CA ASP A 93 0.65 1.37 -5.32
C ASP A 93 1.55 1.49 -6.57
N ASP A 94 0.93 1.40 -7.75
CA ASP A 94 1.62 1.45 -9.05
C ASP A 94 2.07 2.88 -9.36
N HIS A 95 3.22 3.27 -8.78
CA HIS A 95 3.82 4.58 -8.98
C HIS A 95 5.26 4.43 -9.53
N LYS A 96 5.46 4.84 -10.79
CA LYS A 96 6.74 4.67 -11.50
C LYS A 96 7.91 5.34 -10.77
N GLY A 97 7.71 6.55 -10.25
CA GLY A 97 8.74 7.29 -9.52
C GLY A 97 9.15 6.60 -8.22
N LEU A 98 8.19 6.02 -7.48
CA LEU A 98 8.49 5.26 -6.27
C LEU A 98 9.25 3.96 -6.59
N ARG A 99 8.84 3.23 -7.63
CA ARG A 99 9.53 2.02 -8.09
C ARG A 99 11.00 2.32 -8.43
N ALA A 100 11.22 3.36 -9.23
CA ALA A 100 12.58 3.80 -9.60
C ALA A 100 13.41 4.17 -8.36
N ALA A 101 12.84 4.94 -7.43
CA ALA A 101 13.50 5.34 -6.20
C ALA A 101 13.82 4.13 -5.28
N ALA A 102 12.91 3.17 -5.13
CA ALA A 102 13.13 1.97 -4.33
C ALA A 102 14.27 1.11 -4.88
N THR A 103 14.31 0.92 -6.19
CA THR A 103 15.40 0.21 -6.85
C THR A 103 16.73 0.95 -6.67
N LYS A 104 16.74 2.27 -6.83
CA LYS A 104 17.95 3.11 -6.73
C LYS A 104 18.54 3.16 -5.32
N VAL A 105 17.69 3.21 -4.28
CA VAL A 105 18.12 3.40 -2.88
C VAL A 105 18.38 2.07 -2.19
N PHE A 106 17.52 1.07 -2.38
CA PHE A 106 17.57 -0.19 -1.65
C PHE A 106 17.92 -1.40 -2.50
N HIS A 107 17.95 -1.28 -3.83
CA HIS A 107 18.04 -2.42 -4.76
C HIS A 107 16.95 -3.47 -4.50
N ALA A 108 15.80 -3.02 -3.98
CA ALA A 108 14.69 -3.87 -3.59
C ALA A 108 13.76 -4.16 -4.76
N SER A 109 13.13 -5.33 -4.72
CA SER A 109 12.01 -5.65 -5.61
C SER A 109 10.79 -4.78 -5.25
N HIS A 110 9.96 -4.47 -6.24
CA HIS A 110 8.71 -3.75 -6.04
C HIS A 110 7.52 -4.69 -6.19
N GLN A 111 6.65 -4.71 -5.19
CA GLN A 111 5.36 -5.40 -5.18
C GLN A 111 4.24 -4.38 -5.30
N ARG A 112 3.39 -4.51 -6.30
CA ARG A 112 2.18 -3.70 -6.36
C ARG A 112 1.23 -4.09 -5.23
N CYS A 113 0.76 -3.11 -4.48
CA CYS A 113 -0.15 -3.32 -3.36
C CYS A 113 -1.44 -4.01 -3.83
N ARG A 114 -1.71 -5.21 -3.28
CA ARG A 114 -2.86 -6.03 -3.65
C ARG A 114 -4.19 -5.33 -3.36
N VAL A 115 -4.26 -4.56 -2.28
CA VAL A 115 -5.47 -3.81 -1.90
C VAL A 115 -5.79 -2.73 -2.92
N HIS A 116 -4.79 -1.94 -3.32
CA HIS A 116 -4.96 -0.91 -4.35
C HIS A 116 -5.24 -1.52 -5.72
N TRP A 117 -4.53 -2.59 -6.08
CA TRP A 117 -4.79 -3.32 -7.31
C TRP A 117 -6.22 -3.87 -7.37
N MET A 118 -6.70 -4.50 -6.29
CA MET A 118 -8.07 -5.02 -6.20
C MET A 118 -9.10 -3.89 -6.35
N ARG A 119 -8.87 -2.74 -5.71
CA ARG A 119 -9.72 -1.55 -5.85
C ARG A 119 -9.77 -1.08 -7.31
N ASN A 120 -8.62 -1.00 -7.97
CA ASN A 120 -8.51 -0.60 -9.37
C ASN A 120 -9.16 -1.63 -10.31
N ALA A 121 -9.05 -2.92 -10.02
CA ALA A 121 -9.73 -3.99 -10.74
C ALA A 121 -11.27 -3.85 -10.64
N LEU A 122 -11.78 -3.68 -9.43
CA LEU A 122 -13.22 -3.56 -9.18
C LEU A 122 -13.84 -2.24 -9.66
N ALA A 123 -13.03 -1.20 -9.87
CA ALA A 123 -13.50 0.03 -10.52
C ALA A 123 -13.92 -0.19 -11.99
N ARG A 124 -13.45 -1.28 -12.63
CA ARG A 124 -13.80 -1.68 -14.00
C ARG A 124 -15.01 -2.61 -14.06
N VAL A 125 -15.63 -2.89 -12.93
CA VAL A 125 -16.74 -3.86 -12.81
C VAL A 125 -17.97 -3.15 -12.23
N GLN A 126 -19.13 -3.42 -12.83
CA GLN A 126 -20.40 -2.89 -12.32
C GLN A 126 -20.67 -3.37 -10.88
N PRO A 127 -21.23 -2.54 -9.99
CA PRO A 127 -21.39 -2.87 -8.56
C PRO A 127 -22.06 -4.23 -8.30
N LYS A 128 -23.10 -4.57 -9.04
CA LYS A 128 -23.85 -5.85 -8.90
C LYS A 128 -22.99 -7.09 -9.19
N GLN A 129 -21.94 -6.96 -9.97
CA GLN A 129 -21.09 -8.06 -10.43
C GLN A 129 -19.81 -8.21 -9.60
N ARG A 130 -19.47 -7.20 -8.80
CA ARG A 130 -18.24 -7.17 -7.99
C ARG A 130 -18.10 -8.37 -7.06
N PRO A 131 -19.14 -8.86 -6.35
CA PRO A 131 -18.97 -10.02 -5.46
C PRO A 131 -18.45 -11.27 -6.18
N ALA A 132 -19.01 -11.59 -7.35
CA ALA A 132 -18.58 -12.74 -8.14
C ALA A 132 -17.15 -12.57 -8.67
N VAL A 133 -16.80 -11.38 -9.17
CA VAL A 133 -15.43 -11.08 -9.64
C VAL A 133 -14.44 -11.13 -8.49
N VAL A 134 -14.76 -10.61 -7.30
CA VAL A 134 -13.92 -10.71 -6.10
C VAL A 134 -13.65 -12.17 -5.74
N ALA A 135 -14.68 -13.04 -5.78
CA ALA A 135 -14.53 -14.47 -5.50
C ALA A 135 -13.52 -15.11 -6.45
N LEU A 136 -13.62 -14.84 -7.76
CA LEU A 136 -12.68 -15.32 -8.78
C LEU A 136 -11.27 -14.77 -8.54
N LEU A 137 -11.10 -13.47 -8.35
CA LEU A 137 -9.79 -12.86 -8.13
C LEU A 137 -9.10 -13.40 -6.86
N LYS A 138 -9.86 -13.69 -5.80
CA LYS A 138 -9.31 -14.26 -4.56
C LYS A 138 -8.72 -15.65 -4.76
N THR A 139 -9.21 -16.45 -5.71
CA THR A 139 -8.66 -17.79 -5.99
C THR A 139 -7.20 -17.75 -6.44
N ILE A 140 -6.78 -16.66 -7.07
CA ILE A 140 -5.38 -16.43 -7.47
C ILE A 140 -4.46 -16.38 -6.24
N PHE A 141 -4.87 -15.62 -5.24
CA PHE A 141 -4.07 -15.39 -4.03
C PHE A 141 -4.15 -16.54 -3.02
N ALA A 142 -5.06 -17.48 -3.23
CA ALA A 142 -5.19 -18.69 -2.44
C ALA A 142 -4.26 -19.82 -2.89
N GLN A 143 -3.51 -19.62 -3.99
CA GLN A 143 -2.59 -20.63 -4.49
C GLN A 143 -1.33 -20.74 -3.63
N ASP A 144 -0.83 -21.97 -3.53
CA ASP A 144 0.31 -22.27 -2.67
C ASP A 144 1.67 -22.04 -3.32
N THR A 145 1.76 -22.08 -4.63
CA THR A 145 3.01 -21.88 -5.38
C THR A 145 2.89 -20.75 -6.38
N ALA A 146 4.03 -20.19 -6.77
CA ALA A 146 4.09 -19.13 -7.77
C ALA A 146 3.54 -19.63 -9.12
N GLU A 147 3.90 -20.84 -9.53
CA GLU A 147 3.45 -21.46 -10.78
C GLU A 147 1.93 -21.62 -10.79
N ALA A 148 1.34 -22.12 -9.70
CA ALA A 148 -0.10 -22.26 -9.56
C ALA A 148 -0.81 -20.89 -9.57
N ALA A 149 -0.24 -19.89 -8.89
CA ALA A 149 -0.79 -18.54 -8.88
C ALA A 149 -0.75 -17.89 -10.27
N HIS A 150 0.35 -18.03 -11.00
CA HIS A 150 0.46 -17.55 -12.38
C HIS A 150 -0.49 -18.31 -13.35
N ALA A 151 -0.69 -19.60 -13.17
CA ALA A 151 -1.63 -20.39 -13.97
C ALA A 151 -3.08 -19.95 -13.66
N GLN A 152 -3.43 -19.85 -12.38
CA GLN A 152 -4.75 -19.39 -11.93
C GLN A 152 -5.03 -17.96 -12.39
N TRP A 153 -4.03 -17.06 -12.40
CA TRP A 153 -4.16 -15.70 -12.90
C TRP A 153 -4.60 -15.69 -14.37
N ARG A 154 -3.92 -16.47 -15.23
CA ARG A 154 -4.27 -16.57 -16.65
C ARG A 154 -5.70 -17.11 -16.84
N GLN A 155 -6.04 -18.19 -16.12
CA GLN A 155 -7.38 -18.77 -16.21
C GLN A 155 -8.48 -17.78 -15.81
N VAL A 156 -8.29 -17.04 -14.74
CA VAL A 156 -9.25 -16.02 -14.28
C VAL A 156 -9.32 -14.87 -15.29
N ALA A 157 -8.19 -14.39 -15.82
CA ALA A 157 -8.15 -13.34 -16.82
C ALA A 157 -8.93 -13.74 -18.08
N ASP A 158 -8.72 -14.96 -18.56
CA ASP A 158 -9.44 -15.48 -19.74
C ASP A 158 -10.93 -15.65 -19.47
N THR A 159 -11.32 -16.14 -18.31
CA THR A 159 -12.73 -16.24 -17.89
C THR A 159 -13.44 -14.89 -17.86
N LEU A 160 -12.70 -13.83 -17.50
CA LEU A 160 -13.26 -12.47 -17.37
C LEU A 160 -13.20 -11.67 -18.68
N ARG A 161 -12.42 -12.10 -19.66
CA ARG A 161 -12.06 -11.33 -20.87
C ARG A 161 -13.24 -10.86 -21.68
N ASP A 162 -14.14 -11.76 -22.03
CA ASP A 162 -15.30 -11.43 -22.87
C ASP A 162 -16.26 -10.45 -22.20
N ARG A 163 -16.44 -10.60 -20.90
CA ARG A 163 -17.40 -9.79 -20.15
C ARG A 163 -16.80 -8.51 -19.58
N PHE A 164 -15.50 -8.52 -19.24
CA PHE A 164 -14.79 -7.42 -18.61
C PHE A 164 -13.43 -7.18 -19.29
N PRO A 165 -13.37 -6.81 -20.57
CA PRO A 165 -12.12 -6.70 -21.33
C PRO A 165 -11.12 -5.75 -20.68
N LYS A 166 -11.57 -4.59 -20.16
CA LYS A 166 -10.68 -3.63 -19.45
C LYS A 166 -10.11 -4.17 -18.14
N LEU A 167 -10.80 -5.12 -17.50
CA LEU A 167 -10.25 -5.81 -16.33
C LEU A 167 -9.20 -6.83 -16.75
N ALA A 168 -9.47 -7.60 -17.80
CA ALA A 168 -8.51 -8.57 -18.34
C ALA A 168 -7.21 -7.88 -18.80
N GLU A 169 -7.31 -6.75 -19.50
CA GLU A 169 -6.16 -5.92 -19.88
C GLU A 169 -5.33 -5.47 -18.65
N LEU A 170 -6.00 -5.01 -17.57
CA LEU A 170 -5.31 -4.68 -16.32
C LEU A 170 -4.61 -5.90 -15.74
N MET A 171 -5.27 -7.07 -15.76
CA MET A 171 -4.68 -8.31 -15.25
C MET A 171 -3.44 -8.70 -16.06
N ASP A 172 -3.53 -8.69 -17.39
CA ASP A 172 -2.42 -9.03 -18.27
C ASP A 172 -1.21 -8.11 -18.04
N ALA A 173 -1.45 -6.81 -17.87
CA ALA A 173 -0.41 -5.80 -17.68
C ALA A 173 0.24 -5.81 -16.28
N SER A 174 -0.41 -6.40 -15.26
CA SER A 174 0.04 -6.26 -13.86
C SER A 174 0.39 -7.57 -13.17
N ARG A 175 0.29 -8.70 -13.84
CA ARG A 175 0.52 -10.03 -13.25
C ARG A 175 1.84 -10.15 -12.50
N GLU A 176 2.92 -9.79 -13.16
CA GLU A 176 4.27 -9.90 -12.60
C GLU A 176 4.43 -8.98 -11.38
N ASP A 177 3.88 -7.77 -11.44
CA ASP A 177 4.01 -6.78 -10.36
C ASP A 177 3.19 -7.12 -9.11
N VAL A 178 2.09 -7.88 -9.28
CA VAL A 178 1.18 -8.25 -8.17
C VAL A 178 1.57 -9.55 -7.50
N LEU A 179 2.31 -10.43 -8.19
CA LEU A 179 2.71 -11.74 -7.68
C LEU A 179 4.19 -11.82 -7.23
N VAL A 180 4.92 -10.70 -7.20
CA VAL A 180 6.33 -10.65 -6.78
C VAL A 180 6.55 -11.30 -5.41
N TYR A 181 5.61 -11.12 -4.48
CA TYR A 181 5.70 -11.67 -3.12
C TYR A 181 5.82 -13.20 -3.07
N MET A 182 5.37 -13.90 -4.12
CA MET A 182 5.46 -15.36 -4.18
C MET A 182 6.90 -15.88 -4.24
N ALA A 183 7.86 -15.03 -4.64
CA ALA A 183 9.29 -15.36 -4.63
C ALA A 183 9.95 -15.18 -3.25
N PHE A 184 9.20 -14.71 -2.24
CA PHE A 184 9.70 -14.45 -0.89
C PHE A 184 9.18 -15.50 0.11
N PRO A 185 9.93 -15.77 1.22
CA PRO A 185 9.51 -16.73 2.23
C PRO A 185 8.12 -16.42 2.81
N ARG A 186 7.29 -17.45 2.98
CA ARG A 186 5.91 -17.36 3.47
C ARG A 186 5.73 -16.86 4.92
N ALA A 187 6.81 -16.60 5.65
CA ALA A 187 6.75 -16.06 7.02
C ALA A 187 5.85 -14.81 7.13
N LEU A 188 5.54 -14.20 5.99
CA LEU A 188 4.59 -13.09 5.83
C LEU A 188 3.53 -13.48 4.80
N GLY A 189 2.66 -14.42 5.15
CA GLY A 189 1.57 -14.87 4.28
C GLY A 189 0.71 -13.70 3.74
N PRO A 190 -0.04 -13.91 2.63
CA PRO A 190 -0.83 -12.88 1.96
C PRO A 190 -1.79 -12.14 2.90
N ASP A 191 -2.32 -12.81 3.91
CA ASP A 191 -3.23 -12.18 4.91
C ASP A 191 -2.51 -11.17 5.81
N ARG A 192 -1.20 -11.30 6.00
CA ARG A 192 -0.37 -10.36 6.76
C ARG A 192 0.19 -9.22 5.91
N LEU A 193 0.26 -9.39 4.58
CA LEU A 193 0.70 -8.35 3.65
C LEU A 193 -0.35 -7.24 3.47
N ASP A 194 -1.64 -7.53 3.70
CA ASP A 194 -2.73 -6.57 3.52
C ASP A 194 -3.10 -5.81 4.81
N GLU A 195 -2.60 -6.23 5.96
CA GLU A 195 -3.01 -5.70 7.28
C GLU A 195 -2.52 -4.27 7.58
N PRO A 196 -1.35 -3.79 7.11
CA PRO A 196 -0.94 -2.41 7.35
C PRO A 196 -1.88 -1.36 6.77
N ALA A 197 -2.48 -1.63 5.62
CA ALA A 197 -3.45 -0.74 4.99
C ALA A 197 -4.75 -0.61 5.81
N ARG A 198 -5.12 -1.65 6.59
CA ARG A 198 -6.29 -1.61 7.48
C ARG A 198 -6.03 -0.88 8.78
N ALA A 199 -4.82 -0.95 9.31
CA ALA A 199 -4.46 -0.27 10.57
C ALA A 199 -4.32 1.25 10.41
N ALA A 200 -4.05 1.73 9.19
CA ALA A 200 -3.94 3.15 8.87
C ALA A 200 -5.27 3.82 8.51
N GLN A 201 -6.35 3.06 8.34
CA GLN A 201 -7.68 3.65 8.13
C GLN A 201 -8.24 4.09 9.48
N PRO A 202 -8.68 5.36 9.64
CA PRO A 202 -9.43 5.78 10.82
C PRO A 202 -10.64 4.86 10.96
N ARG A 203 -10.84 4.34 12.17
CA ARG A 203 -12.10 3.66 12.53
C ARG A 203 -13.18 4.73 12.57
N ASP A 204 -13.68 5.10 11.41
CA ASP A 204 -14.67 6.14 11.30
C ASP A 204 -16.03 5.58 10.97
N GLN A 205 -16.88 6.01 11.89
CA GLN A 205 -18.30 6.27 11.86
C GLN A 205 -19.21 5.05 12.07
N ALA A 206 -19.34 4.73 13.36
CA ALA A 206 -20.63 4.18 13.83
C ALA A 206 -21.74 5.17 13.42
N PRO A 207 -22.86 4.69 12.83
CA PRO A 207 -23.97 5.56 12.47
C PRO A 207 -24.49 6.26 13.73
N ARG A 208 -24.51 7.61 13.71
CA ARG A 208 -25.17 8.40 14.73
C ARG A 208 -26.60 7.92 14.84
N ARG A 209 -26.95 7.30 15.96
CA ARG A 209 -28.32 6.99 16.34
C ARG A 209 -29.06 8.32 16.34
N ARG A 210 -29.99 8.49 15.40
CA ARG A 210 -30.99 9.56 15.45
C ARG A 210 -31.77 9.37 16.75
N GLY A 211 -31.71 10.36 17.60
CA GLY A 211 -32.51 10.41 18.83
C GLY A 211 -33.98 10.26 18.48
N GLY A 212 -34.61 9.21 18.99
CA GLY A 212 -36.03 9.06 18.97
C GLY A 212 -36.64 10.10 19.90
N HIS A 213 -37.54 10.90 19.35
CA HIS A 213 -38.47 11.75 20.09
C HIS A 213 -39.39 10.82 20.86
N LEU A 214 -39.48 11.01 22.17
CA LEU A 214 -40.53 10.45 23.00
C LEU A 214 -41.72 11.40 22.88
N PRO A 215 -42.97 10.91 22.60
CA PRO A 215 -44.19 11.67 22.83
C PRO A 215 -44.58 11.54 24.29
N GLU A 216 -45.17 12.62 24.79
CA GLU A 216 -45.87 12.69 26.10
C GLU A 216 -46.96 11.65 26.27
#